data_58773426329fc820be2a2e8af5d71c83
#
_entry.id   58773426329fc820be2a2e8af5d71c83
#
_cell.length_a   1.000
_cell.length_b   1.000
_cell.length_c   1.000
_cell.angle_alpha   90.00
_cell.angle_beta   90.00
_cell.angle_gamma   90.00
#
_symmetry.space_group_name_H-M   'P 1'
#
loop_
_entity.id
_entity.type
_entity.pdbx_description
1 polymer ?
#
loop_
_entity_poly.entity_id
_entity_poly.type
_entity_poly.pdbx_seq_one_letter_code
_entity_poly.pdbx_strand_id
1 'polypeptide(L)'
;MPVDDATQDVTSATSDVWSKHIPVPGTPEGFTARTSYPTNPDGVEVMLERWQADTEEPPHFHPGDDMTVVVEGRMSVQFYRKEARSLVRDGESIFLGKGDVGYIRAGRVHEAKYIEACRLVYVHNGAFAFHLADAKVG
;
A
#
# COMPACT_ATOMS: atom_id res chain seq x y z
N MET A 1 -15.64 16.21 -22.52
CA MET A 1 -15.27 14.85 -22.29
C MET A 1 -15.62 14.44 -20.87
N PRO A 2 -16.40 13.49 -20.76
CA PRO A 2 -16.70 13.00 -19.44
C PRO A 2 -15.55 12.14 -19.00
N VAL A 3 -14.73 12.68 -18.26
CA VAL A 3 -13.73 11.88 -17.60
C VAL A 3 -14.24 11.62 -16.23
N ASP A 4 -14.63 10.42 -16.00
CA ASP A 4 -15.03 10.00 -14.68
C ASP A 4 -13.88 9.24 -14.05
N ASP A 5 -12.76 9.89 -13.97
CA ASP A 5 -11.56 9.32 -13.41
C ASP A 5 -11.13 10.07 -12.15
N ALA A 6 -10.16 9.50 -11.47
CA ALA A 6 -9.67 10.04 -10.21
C ALA A 6 -9.04 11.42 -10.39
N THR A 7 -8.35 11.64 -11.49
CA THR A 7 -7.71 12.93 -11.74
C THR A 7 -8.74 14.03 -11.93
N GLN A 8 -9.79 13.72 -12.67
CA GLN A 8 -10.89 14.66 -12.86
C GLN A 8 -11.50 15.06 -11.53
N ASP A 9 -11.73 14.08 -10.66
CA ASP A 9 -12.29 14.34 -9.35
C ASP A 9 -11.34 15.13 -8.46
N VAL A 10 -10.06 14.87 -8.56
CA VAL A 10 -9.04 15.59 -7.78
C VAL A 10 -9.04 17.07 -8.11
N THR A 11 -9.32 17.43 -9.37
CA THR A 11 -9.36 18.85 -9.76
C THR A 11 -10.64 19.54 -9.34
N SER A 12 -11.64 18.81 -8.89
CA SER A 12 -12.89 19.38 -8.42
C SER A 12 -12.81 19.69 -6.92
N ALA A 13 -13.07 20.93 -6.57
CA ALA A 13 -13.06 21.34 -5.17
C ALA A 13 -14.17 20.67 -4.34
N THR A 14 -15.16 20.09 -4.99
CA THR A 14 -16.28 19.44 -4.30
C THR A 14 -16.13 17.94 -4.19
N SER A 15 -15.11 17.34 -4.82
CA SER A 15 -14.92 15.91 -4.78
C SER A 15 -14.21 15.48 -3.51
N ASP A 16 -14.74 14.42 -2.91
CA ASP A 16 -14.07 13.76 -1.82
C ASP A 16 -13.05 12.77 -2.40
N VAL A 17 -11.78 13.01 -2.17
CA VAL A 17 -10.71 12.16 -2.69
C VAL A 17 -10.73 10.75 -2.10
N TRP A 18 -11.47 10.55 -1.02
CA TRP A 18 -11.62 9.24 -0.40
C TRP A 18 -12.85 8.50 -0.88
N SER A 19 -13.53 9.00 -1.90
CA SER A 19 -14.62 8.32 -2.59
C SER A 19 -14.09 7.55 -3.81
N LYS A 20 -14.96 6.76 -4.44
CA LYS A 20 -14.66 6.05 -5.68
C LYS A 20 -13.50 5.05 -5.57
N HIS A 21 -13.30 4.51 -4.38
CA HIS A 21 -12.32 3.44 -4.17
C HIS A 21 -12.91 2.12 -4.63
N ILE A 22 -12.08 1.30 -5.26
CA ILE A 22 -12.48 -0.03 -5.73
C ILE A 22 -11.55 -1.08 -5.15
N PRO A 23 -12.03 -2.32 -4.99
CA PRO A 23 -11.16 -3.43 -4.63
C PRO A 23 -10.11 -3.68 -5.71
N VAL A 24 -8.93 -4.11 -5.30
CA VAL A 24 -7.85 -4.47 -6.21
C VAL A 24 -7.72 -5.99 -6.23
N PRO A 25 -7.83 -6.64 -7.39
CA PRO A 25 -7.72 -8.11 -7.45
C PRO A 25 -6.40 -8.61 -6.88
N GLY A 26 -6.47 -9.71 -6.14
CA GLY A 26 -5.28 -10.36 -5.58
C GLY A 26 -4.76 -9.72 -4.30
N THR A 27 -5.44 -8.71 -3.76
CA THR A 27 -5.07 -8.08 -2.50
C THR A 27 -6.03 -8.50 -1.39
N PRO A 28 -5.67 -8.28 -0.11
CA PRO A 28 -6.53 -8.67 1.00
C PRO A 28 -7.91 -8.01 0.95
N GLU A 29 -8.90 -8.72 1.46
CA GLU A 29 -10.21 -8.14 1.71
C GLU A 29 -10.08 -6.99 2.73
N GLY A 30 -10.85 -5.95 2.54
CA GLY A 30 -10.76 -4.75 3.39
C GLY A 30 -9.88 -3.67 2.84
N PHE A 31 -9.23 -3.94 1.71
CA PHE A 31 -8.43 -2.96 0.98
C PHE A 31 -9.20 -2.45 -0.23
N THR A 32 -9.24 -1.15 -0.39
CA THR A 32 -9.71 -0.52 -1.62
C THR A 32 -8.77 0.61 -2.00
N ALA A 33 -8.69 0.91 -3.27
CA ALA A 33 -7.78 1.93 -3.77
C ALA A 33 -8.41 2.79 -4.84
N ARG A 34 -7.86 3.97 -4.98
CA ARG A 34 -8.13 4.92 -6.05
C ARG A 34 -6.78 5.38 -6.56
N THR A 35 -6.58 5.28 -7.85
CA THR A 35 -5.27 5.56 -8.46
C THR A 35 -5.29 6.84 -9.29
N SER A 36 -4.11 7.32 -9.62
CA SER A 36 -3.97 8.43 -10.55
C SER A 36 -4.45 8.05 -11.95
N TYR A 37 -4.83 9.05 -12.71
CA TYR A 37 -5.25 8.88 -14.08
C TYR A 37 -4.60 9.97 -14.94
N PRO A 38 -4.11 9.63 -16.11
CA PRO A 38 -3.94 8.26 -16.61
C PRO A 38 -2.87 7.51 -15.81
N THR A 39 -2.98 6.19 -15.78
CA THR A 39 -1.95 5.36 -15.16
C THR A 39 -0.66 5.43 -15.97
N ASN A 40 0.45 5.34 -15.29
CA ASN A 40 1.77 5.36 -15.92
C ASN A 40 2.62 4.22 -15.36
N PRO A 41 2.55 3.02 -15.97
CA PRO A 41 3.27 1.87 -15.45
C PRO A 41 4.79 2.00 -15.50
N ASP A 42 5.31 2.91 -16.31
CA ASP A 42 6.74 3.14 -16.43
C ASP A 42 7.22 4.32 -15.59
N GLY A 43 6.35 4.91 -14.81
CA GLY A 43 6.66 6.08 -14.01
C GLY A 43 6.16 5.95 -12.58
N VAL A 44 6.04 7.11 -11.92
CA VAL A 44 5.55 7.19 -10.55
C VAL A 44 4.02 7.25 -10.58
N GLU A 45 3.40 6.43 -9.76
CA GLU A 45 1.95 6.44 -9.58
C GLU A 45 1.60 6.71 -8.12
N VAL A 46 0.44 7.32 -7.93
CA VAL A 46 -0.12 7.60 -6.61
C VAL A 46 -1.39 6.78 -6.44
N MET A 47 -1.47 6.04 -5.34
CA MET A 47 -2.68 5.34 -4.91
C MET A 47 -3.17 5.96 -3.62
N LEU A 48 -4.45 6.25 -3.56
CA LEU A 48 -5.12 6.59 -2.32
C LEU A 48 -5.73 5.29 -1.79
N GLU A 49 -5.30 4.87 -0.62
CA GLU A 49 -5.67 3.56 -0.07
C GLU A 49 -6.54 3.71 1.15
N ARG A 50 -7.53 2.85 1.25
CA ARG A 50 -8.37 2.70 2.44
C ARG A 50 -8.25 1.27 2.92
N TRP A 51 -7.96 1.13 4.20
CA TRP A 51 -7.83 -0.17 4.86
C TRP A 51 -8.77 -0.22 6.05
N GLN A 52 -9.51 -1.32 6.17
CA GLN A 52 -10.32 -1.56 7.35
C GLN A 52 -9.43 -1.97 8.51
N ALA A 53 -9.87 -1.65 9.72
CA ALA A 53 -9.18 -2.09 10.94
C ALA A 53 -9.06 -3.62 10.96
N ASP A 54 -7.99 -4.10 11.57
CA ASP A 54 -7.69 -5.52 11.73
C ASP A 54 -7.43 -6.26 10.42
N THR A 55 -7.12 -5.53 9.34
CA THR A 55 -6.68 -6.13 8.08
C THR A 55 -5.18 -6.40 8.15
N GLU A 56 -4.76 -7.51 7.60
CA GLU A 56 -3.34 -7.88 7.53
C GLU A 56 -2.96 -8.18 6.10
N GLU A 57 -1.79 -7.67 5.70
CA GLU A 57 -1.13 -8.10 4.47
C GLU A 57 -0.10 -9.15 4.86
N PRO A 58 -0.20 -10.39 4.34
CA PRO A 58 0.81 -11.41 4.63
C PRO A 58 2.16 -11.00 4.06
N PRO A 59 3.25 -11.69 4.43
CA PRO A 59 4.57 -11.39 3.87
C PRO A 59 4.55 -11.36 2.35
N HIS A 60 4.99 -10.25 1.79
CA HIS A 60 4.93 -9.97 0.36
C HIS A 60 6.02 -8.97 -0.02
N PHE A 61 6.16 -8.72 -1.31
CA PHE A 61 7.04 -7.69 -1.81
C PHE A 61 6.43 -7.04 -3.07
N HIS A 62 6.95 -5.88 -3.41
CA HIS A 62 6.58 -5.16 -4.62
C HIS A 62 7.78 -5.01 -5.54
N PRO A 63 7.58 -4.95 -6.86
CA PRO A 63 8.71 -4.84 -7.79
C PRO A 63 9.36 -3.47 -7.80
N GLY A 64 8.66 -2.43 -7.35
CA GLY A 64 9.19 -1.07 -7.30
C GLY A 64 9.41 -0.58 -5.88
N ASP A 65 10.11 0.54 -5.76
CA ASP A 65 10.22 1.27 -4.50
C ASP A 65 8.90 1.95 -4.20
N ASP A 66 8.59 2.10 -2.92
CA ASP A 66 7.38 2.80 -2.54
C ASP A 66 7.55 3.66 -1.28
N MET A 67 6.64 4.60 -1.14
CA MET A 67 6.50 5.40 0.06
C MET A 67 5.03 5.43 0.45
N THR A 68 4.78 5.36 1.75
CA THR A 68 3.43 5.45 2.32
C THR A 68 3.37 6.64 3.26
N VAL A 69 2.36 7.47 3.07
CA VAL A 69 2.03 8.52 4.03
C VAL A 69 0.76 8.09 4.76
N VAL A 70 0.82 8.02 6.08
CA VAL A 70 -0.37 7.70 6.88
C VAL A 70 -1.13 9.01 7.11
N VAL A 71 -2.29 9.11 6.47
CA VAL A 71 -3.16 10.29 6.60
C VAL A 71 -4.05 10.13 7.82
N GLU A 72 -4.48 8.92 8.11
CA GLU A 72 -5.33 8.61 9.24
C GLU A 72 -5.14 7.16 9.64
N GLY A 73 -5.24 6.89 10.93
CA GLY A 73 -5.15 5.54 11.47
C GLY A 73 -3.77 5.17 11.94
N ARG A 74 -3.59 3.88 12.19
CA ARG A 74 -2.34 3.35 12.71
C ARG A 74 -2.07 1.99 12.09
N MET A 75 -0.84 1.78 11.67
CA MET A 75 -0.41 0.53 11.07
C MET A 75 0.98 0.14 11.57
N SER A 76 1.34 -1.10 11.34
CA SER A 76 2.69 -1.58 11.59
C SER A 76 3.24 -2.31 10.37
N VAL A 77 4.56 -2.28 10.23
CA VAL A 77 5.28 -2.98 9.18
C VAL A 77 6.35 -3.82 9.84
N GLN A 78 6.42 -5.10 9.46
CA GLN A 78 7.47 -6.01 9.87
C GLN A 78 8.25 -6.43 8.64
N PHE A 79 9.56 -6.18 8.65
CA PHE A 79 10.44 -6.65 7.60
C PHE A 79 10.93 -8.05 7.88
N TYR A 80 11.26 -8.76 6.81
CA TYR A 80 11.81 -10.10 6.86
C TYR A 80 13.03 -10.20 5.97
N ARG A 81 13.95 -11.07 6.35
CA ARG A 81 15.01 -11.55 5.48
C ARG A 81 14.80 -13.02 5.24
N LYS A 82 15.26 -13.50 4.11
CA LYS A 82 15.15 -14.90 3.76
C LYS A 82 16.41 -15.62 4.22
N GLU A 83 16.24 -16.66 5.03
CA GLU A 83 17.33 -17.53 5.45
C GLU A 83 16.93 -18.96 5.09
N ALA A 84 17.71 -19.57 4.21
CA ALA A 84 17.39 -20.89 3.65
C ALA A 84 15.97 -20.87 3.04
N ARG A 85 15.02 -21.59 3.63
CA ARG A 85 13.64 -21.67 3.15
C ARG A 85 12.64 -20.96 4.06
N SER A 86 13.15 -20.20 5.00
CA SER A 86 12.31 -19.51 5.97
C SER A 86 12.47 -18.02 5.88
N LEU A 87 11.43 -17.30 6.31
CA LEU A 87 11.51 -15.88 6.54
C LEU A 87 11.80 -15.65 8.02
N VAL A 88 12.80 -14.85 8.30
CA VAL A 88 13.19 -14.49 9.65
C VAL A 88 12.95 -13.00 9.83
N ARG A 89 12.38 -12.63 10.98
CA ARG A 89 12.12 -11.22 11.28
C ARG A 89 13.43 -10.45 11.23
N ASP A 90 13.40 -9.33 10.52
CA ASP A 90 14.54 -8.46 10.35
C ASP A 90 14.27 -7.16 11.07
N GLY A 91 14.70 -7.11 12.32
CA GLY A 91 14.41 -5.99 13.20
C GLY A 91 13.04 -6.07 13.84
N GLU A 92 12.69 -5.05 14.58
CA GLU A 92 11.41 -4.96 15.25
C GLU A 92 10.35 -4.36 14.33
N SER A 93 9.09 -4.60 14.65
CA SER A 93 7.98 -3.96 13.95
C SER A 93 8.07 -2.45 14.06
N ILE A 94 7.79 -1.79 12.96
CA ILE A 94 7.77 -0.34 12.87
C ILE A 94 6.32 0.10 12.89
N PHE A 95 5.98 1.04 13.78
CA PHE A 95 4.62 1.56 13.90
C PHE A 95 4.55 2.92 13.24
N LEU A 96 3.53 3.08 12.38
CA LEU A 96 3.28 4.34 11.69
C LEU A 96 1.89 4.83 12.06
N GLY A 97 1.80 6.09 12.44
CA GLY A 97 0.54 6.77 12.73
C GLY A 97 0.38 8.00 11.84
N LYS A 98 -0.69 8.74 12.09
CA LYS A 98 -1.03 9.93 11.32
C LYS A 98 0.16 10.87 11.17
N GLY A 99 0.49 11.20 9.93
CA GLY A 99 1.60 12.09 9.58
C GLY A 99 2.92 11.38 9.36
N ASP A 100 3.03 10.10 9.67
CA ASP A 100 4.26 9.35 9.45
C ASP A 100 4.40 8.93 7.99
N VAL A 101 5.65 8.81 7.57
CA VAL A 101 6.01 8.37 6.21
C VAL A 101 6.91 7.17 6.32
N GLY A 102 6.54 6.11 5.62
CA GLY A 102 7.36 4.89 5.49
C GLY A 102 7.92 4.76 4.08
N TYR A 103 9.09 4.15 3.96
CA TYR A 103 9.72 3.85 2.69
C TYR A 103 10.08 2.36 2.65
N ILE A 104 9.77 1.71 1.54
CA ILE A 104 10.09 0.29 1.33
C ILE A 104 10.74 0.15 -0.04
N ARG A 105 11.93 -0.46 -0.04
CA ARG A 105 12.67 -0.70 -1.29
C ARG A 105 12.03 -1.82 -2.10
N ALA A 106 12.21 -1.76 -3.41
CA ALA A 106 11.85 -2.82 -4.33
C ALA A 106 12.35 -4.18 -3.83
N GLY A 107 11.49 -5.18 -3.87
CA GLY A 107 11.83 -6.54 -3.49
C GLY A 107 11.95 -6.82 -2.00
N ARG A 108 11.79 -5.83 -1.16
CA ARG A 108 11.93 -5.98 0.30
C ARG A 108 10.72 -6.70 0.87
N VAL A 109 10.92 -7.91 1.40
CA VAL A 109 9.82 -8.69 1.98
C VAL A 109 9.37 -8.07 3.28
N HIS A 110 8.07 -7.88 3.41
CA HIS A 110 7.45 -7.28 4.59
C HIS A 110 6.01 -7.74 4.74
N GLU A 111 5.49 -7.58 5.94
CA GLU A 111 4.06 -7.70 6.20
C GLU A 111 3.57 -6.40 6.80
N ALA A 112 2.30 -6.13 6.66
CA ALA A 112 1.67 -4.95 7.24
C ALA A 112 0.42 -5.34 7.99
N LYS A 113 0.14 -4.61 9.07
CA LYS A 113 -1.06 -4.79 9.87
C LYS A 113 -1.70 -3.43 10.07
N TYR A 114 -2.99 -3.36 9.84
CA TYR A 114 -3.76 -2.13 10.00
C TYR A 114 -4.51 -2.21 11.31
N ILE A 115 -3.93 -1.63 12.34
CA ILE A 115 -4.43 -1.70 13.73
C ILE A 115 -5.72 -0.93 13.86
N GLU A 116 -5.78 0.24 13.23
CA GLU A 116 -6.98 1.06 13.11
C GLU A 116 -7.31 1.17 11.63
N ALA A 117 -8.53 1.59 11.32
CA ALA A 117 -8.87 1.90 9.94
C ALA A 117 -7.92 2.99 9.43
N CYS A 118 -7.32 2.75 8.27
CA CYS A 118 -6.29 3.64 7.73
C CYS A 118 -6.71 4.25 6.41
N ARG A 119 -6.24 5.48 6.19
CA ARG A 119 -6.21 6.14 4.91
C ARG A 119 -4.76 6.48 4.62
N LEU A 120 -4.27 6.01 3.48
CA LEU A 120 -2.87 6.14 3.10
C LEU A 120 -2.75 6.81 1.74
N VAL A 121 -1.69 7.59 1.59
CA VAL A 121 -1.21 7.97 0.27
C VAL A 121 -0.02 7.08 -0.02
N TYR A 122 -0.12 6.25 -1.05
CA TYR A 122 0.88 5.29 -1.43
C TYR A 122 1.46 5.69 -2.78
N VAL A 123 2.78 5.87 -2.83
CA VAL A 123 3.48 6.31 -4.03
C VAL A 123 4.46 5.21 -4.41
N HIS A 124 4.39 4.74 -5.64
CA HIS A 124 5.29 3.70 -6.11
C HIS A 124 5.79 4.01 -7.52
N ASN A 125 6.91 3.43 -7.87
CA ASN A 125 7.41 3.53 -9.23
C ASN A 125 7.16 2.22 -9.98
N GLY A 126 6.98 2.34 -11.30
CA GLY A 126 6.64 1.23 -12.16
C GLY A 126 5.21 0.73 -11.95
N ALA A 127 4.87 -0.36 -12.59
CA ALA A 127 3.55 -0.96 -12.45
C ALA A 127 3.38 -1.56 -11.05
N PHE A 128 2.22 -1.34 -10.46
CA PHE A 128 1.92 -1.93 -9.16
C PHE A 128 1.78 -3.44 -9.29
N ALA A 129 2.39 -4.17 -8.36
CA ALA A 129 2.19 -5.62 -8.23
C ALA A 129 2.37 -6.01 -6.77
N PHE A 130 1.60 -6.99 -6.34
CA PHE A 130 1.62 -7.54 -5.00
C PHE A 130 2.02 -9.01 -5.11
N HIS A 131 3.24 -9.33 -4.69
CA HIS A 131 3.78 -10.69 -4.80
C HIS A 131 3.92 -11.31 -3.41
N LEU A 132 3.20 -12.38 -3.17
CA LEU A 132 3.37 -13.12 -1.93
C LEU A 132 4.78 -13.72 -1.87
N ALA A 133 5.37 -13.68 -0.68
CA ALA A 133 6.66 -14.33 -0.47
C ALA A 133 6.49 -15.85 -0.58
N ASP A 134 7.46 -16.52 -1.20
CA ASP A 134 7.42 -17.96 -1.42
C ASP A 134 7.99 -18.78 -0.27
N ALA A 135 8.26 -18.14 0.86
CA ALA A 135 8.76 -18.78 2.05
C ALA A 135 7.85 -18.46 3.23
N LYS A 136 7.87 -19.32 4.24
CA LYS A 136 7.06 -19.14 5.44
C LYS A 136 7.92 -18.55 6.56
N VAL A 137 7.23 -17.81 7.44
CA VAL A 137 7.86 -17.33 8.67
C VAL A 137 8.24 -18.53 9.51
N GLY A 138 9.50 -18.59 9.82
CA GLY A 138 10.09 -19.68 10.62
C GLY A 138 10.22 -19.34 12.10
#